data_d936d41a33e87082b1d36830ff38264d
#
_entry.id   d936d41a33e87082b1d36830ff38264d
#
_cell.length_a   1.000
_cell.length_b   1.000
_cell.length_c   1.000
_cell.angle_alpha   90.00
_cell.angle_beta   90.00
_cell.angle_gamma   90.00
#
_symmetry.space_group_name_H-M   'P 1'
#
loop_
_entity.id
_entity.type
_entity.pdbx_description
1 polymer ?
#
loop_
_entity_poly.entity_id
_entity_poly.type
_entity_poly.pdbx_seq_one_letter_code
_entity_poly.pdbx_strand_id
1 'polypeptide(L)'
;MEETTGFMDWLSELVKDFSFANFIPKLNTVLGWVETFSKLAVLAGPVLILVLGLIYWFCPPKEANHRLGYRFWWGMGSVEAWQFTQRVAGILWSCMGFLLSIIMLLVCGGFSPTDGLDMVSTAGTCLIWELVLIGGLCLFIDVVVILRYDRKGNRRPKVAFTIPDKFLSFPKPRAKKPQAPQSPDLPQQ
;
A
#
# COMPACT_ATOMS: atom_id res chain seq x y z
N MET A 1 -30.67 58.17 -23.53
CA MET A 1 -29.63 57.56 -24.37
C MET A 1 -28.24 57.60 -23.71
N GLU A 2 -28.07 58.20 -22.51
CA GLU A 2 -26.79 58.31 -21.80
C GLU A 2 -26.51 57.18 -20.83
N GLU A 3 -27.51 56.44 -20.35
CA GLU A 3 -27.29 55.34 -19.39
C GLU A 3 -26.67 54.08 -20.00
N THR A 4 -26.84 53.84 -21.28
CA THR A 4 -26.30 52.68 -21.99
C THR A 4 -24.80 52.79 -22.27
N THR A 5 -24.28 54.03 -22.39
CA THR A 5 -22.83 54.29 -22.58
C THR A 5 -22.04 54.00 -21.31
N GLY A 6 -22.53 54.36 -20.14
CA GLY A 6 -21.86 54.11 -18.88
C GLY A 6 -21.70 52.62 -18.54
N PHE A 7 -22.72 51.81 -18.90
CA PHE A 7 -22.65 50.36 -18.69
C PHE A 7 -21.63 49.68 -19.63
N MET A 8 -21.58 50.10 -20.89
CA MET A 8 -20.64 49.58 -21.88
C MET A 8 -19.20 50.01 -21.57
N ASP A 9 -19.00 51.21 -21.06
CA ASP A 9 -17.69 51.69 -20.62
C ASP A 9 -17.23 50.97 -19.37
N TRP A 10 -18.08 50.73 -18.37
CA TRP A 10 -17.81 49.93 -17.20
C TRP A 10 -17.47 48.47 -17.57
N LEU A 11 -18.24 47.84 -18.51
CA LEU A 11 -18.00 46.50 -19.00
C LEU A 11 -16.66 46.41 -19.75
N SER A 12 -16.31 47.42 -20.54
CA SER A 12 -15.04 47.48 -21.26
C SER A 12 -13.85 47.64 -20.32
N GLU A 13 -14.02 48.36 -19.23
CA GLU A 13 -13.02 48.54 -18.18
C GLU A 13 -12.85 47.24 -17.39
N LEU A 14 -13.94 46.57 -17.03
CA LEU A 14 -13.93 45.26 -16.36
C LEU A 14 -13.24 44.17 -17.21
N VAL A 15 -13.48 44.19 -18.54
CA VAL A 15 -12.85 43.26 -19.49
C VAL A 15 -11.38 43.59 -19.71
N LYS A 16 -11.01 44.90 -19.66
CA LYS A 16 -9.60 45.32 -19.71
C LYS A 16 -8.81 44.96 -18.45
N ASP A 17 -9.43 45.08 -17.27
CA ASP A 17 -8.84 44.68 -16.00
C ASP A 17 -8.75 43.17 -15.87
N PHE A 18 -9.58 42.41 -16.58
CA PHE A 18 -9.48 40.97 -16.70
C PHE A 18 -8.34 40.58 -17.66
N SER A 19 -7.14 41.01 -17.33
CA SER A 19 -5.95 40.69 -18.10
C SER A 19 -5.65 39.19 -18.02
N PHE A 20 -5.96 38.45 -19.08
CA PHE A 20 -5.55 37.05 -19.25
C PHE A 20 -4.06 36.84 -18.97
N ALA A 21 -3.22 37.86 -19.24
CA ALA A 21 -1.79 37.82 -18.95
C ALA A 21 -1.46 37.68 -17.46
N ASN A 22 -2.29 38.21 -16.55
CA ASN A 22 -2.11 38.03 -15.09
C ASN A 22 -2.67 36.69 -14.57
N PHE A 23 -3.54 36.05 -15.34
CA PHE A 23 -4.13 34.77 -15.00
C PHE A 23 -3.22 33.58 -15.39
N ILE A 24 -2.47 33.71 -16.48
CA ILE A 24 -1.56 32.67 -17.00
C ILE A 24 -0.48 32.24 -15.98
N PRO A 25 0.22 33.15 -15.25
CA PRO A 25 1.19 32.73 -14.24
C PRO A 25 0.56 31.97 -13.07
N LYS A 26 -0.63 32.36 -12.65
CA LYS A 26 -1.40 31.65 -11.60
C LYS A 26 -1.86 30.27 -12.07
N LEU A 27 -2.29 30.17 -13.34
CA LEU A 27 -2.67 28.90 -13.94
C LEU A 27 -1.48 27.94 -13.99
N ASN A 28 -0.31 28.39 -14.42
CA ASN A 28 0.91 27.57 -14.42
C ASN A 28 1.30 27.09 -13.02
N THR A 29 1.11 27.93 -12.00
CA THR A 29 1.34 27.54 -10.61
C THR A 29 0.35 26.44 -10.17
N VAL A 30 -0.93 26.59 -10.48
CA VAL A 30 -1.96 25.57 -10.18
C VAL A 30 -1.66 24.27 -10.91
N LEU A 31 -1.32 24.32 -12.20
CA LEU A 31 -0.94 23.12 -12.96
C LEU A 31 0.30 22.43 -12.39
N GLY A 32 1.28 23.18 -11.91
CA GLY A 32 2.46 22.62 -11.20
C GLY A 32 2.08 21.91 -9.89
N TRP A 33 1.12 22.42 -9.14
CA TRP A 33 0.58 21.74 -7.97
C TRP A 33 -0.17 20.46 -8.36
N VAL A 34 -1.00 20.49 -9.39
CA VAL A 34 -1.73 19.31 -9.91
C VAL A 34 -0.74 18.24 -10.34
N GLU A 35 0.33 18.60 -11.04
CA GLU A 35 1.40 17.68 -11.41
C GLU A 35 2.04 17.02 -10.17
N THR A 36 2.41 17.82 -9.18
CA THR A 36 3.04 17.33 -7.96
C THR A 36 2.13 16.38 -7.18
N PHE A 37 0.86 16.75 -7.01
CA PHE A 37 -0.12 15.91 -6.32
C PHE A 37 -0.42 14.62 -7.10
N SER A 38 -0.49 14.66 -8.42
CA SER A 38 -0.69 13.48 -9.26
C SER A 38 0.48 12.50 -9.14
N LYS A 39 1.72 13.00 -9.20
CA LYS A 39 2.92 12.18 -8.98
C LYS A 39 2.94 11.55 -7.59
N LEU A 40 2.63 12.33 -6.56
CA LEU A 40 2.59 11.86 -5.18
C LEU A 40 1.51 10.80 -4.99
N ALA A 41 0.31 11.00 -5.53
CA ALA A 41 -0.80 10.08 -5.43
C ALA A 41 -0.47 8.71 -6.07
N VAL A 42 0.08 8.73 -7.28
CA VAL A 42 0.46 7.51 -8.02
C VAL A 42 1.62 6.76 -7.36
N LEU A 43 2.56 7.44 -6.71
CA LEU A 43 3.69 6.80 -6.03
C LEU A 43 3.34 6.31 -4.61
N ALA A 44 2.35 6.91 -3.97
CA ALA A 44 2.03 6.61 -2.57
C ALA A 44 1.61 5.15 -2.35
N GLY A 45 0.77 4.61 -3.23
CA GLY A 45 0.29 3.21 -3.15
C GLY A 45 1.41 2.19 -3.20
N PRO A 46 2.21 2.16 -4.29
CA PRO A 46 3.33 1.23 -4.43
C PRO A 46 4.37 1.34 -3.31
N VAL A 47 4.72 2.56 -2.90
CA VAL A 47 5.69 2.78 -1.82
C VAL A 47 5.16 2.28 -0.47
N LEU A 48 3.89 2.54 -0.15
CA LEU A 48 3.27 2.02 1.08
C LEU A 48 3.26 0.50 1.12
N ILE A 49 2.92 -0.17 0.01
CA ILE A 49 2.92 -1.63 -0.06
C ILE A 49 4.34 -2.18 0.04
N LEU A 50 5.31 -1.54 -0.60
CA LEU A 50 6.72 -1.91 -0.46
C LEU A 50 7.17 -1.83 1.00
N VAL A 51 6.90 -0.72 1.68
CA VAL A 51 7.27 -0.53 3.10
C VAL A 51 6.58 -1.55 4.00
N LEU A 52 5.27 -1.75 3.85
CA LEU A 52 4.53 -2.75 4.61
C LEU A 52 5.02 -4.16 4.32
N GLY A 53 5.32 -4.48 3.05
CA GLY A 53 5.88 -5.75 2.65
C GLY A 53 7.23 -6.02 3.32
N LEU A 54 8.14 -5.04 3.31
CA LEU A 54 9.44 -5.15 3.97
C LEU A 54 9.29 -5.34 5.49
N ILE A 55 8.38 -4.60 6.14
CA ILE A 55 8.11 -4.78 7.57
C ILE A 55 7.65 -6.21 7.85
N TYR A 56 6.70 -6.76 7.09
CA TYR A 56 6.20 -8.12 7.29
C TYR A 56 7.21 -9.20 6.90
N TRP A 57 8.13 -8.90 6.00
CA TRP A 57 9.21 -9.81 5.64
C TRP A 57 10.28 -9.90 6.72
N PHE A 58 10.77 -8.76 7.21
CA PHE A 58 11.88 -8.70 8.17
C PHE A 58 11.42 -8.79 9.64
N CYS A 59 10.26 -8.23 9.95
CA CYS A 59 9.70 -8.14 11.29
C CYS A 59 8.27 -8.70 11.34
N PRO A 60 8.04 -9.98 10.96
CA PRO A 60 6.69 -10.54 10.99
C PRO A 60 6.15 -10.56 12.42
N PRO A 61 4.89 -10.17 12.64
CA PRO A 61 4.26 -10.23 13.96
C PRO A 61 4.17 -11.68 14.43
N LYS A 62 4.72 -11.96 15.63
CA LYS A 62 4.90 -13.31 16.18
C LYS A 62 3.57 -14.00 16.54
N GLU A 63 2.57 -13.21 16.91
CA GLU A 63 1.26 -13.69 17.36
C GLU A 63 0.16 -12.98 16.55
N ALA A 64 -1.00 -13.64 16.42
CA ALA A 64 -2.16 -13.05 15.81
C ALA A 64 -2.64 -11.84 16.62
N ASN A 65 -2.16 -10.65 16.26
CA ASN A 65 -2.48 -9.42 16.95
C ASN A 65 -3.58 -8.67 16.20
N HIS A 66 -4.55 -8.12 16.94
CA HIS A 66 -5.62 -7.33 16.34
C HIS A 66 -5.17 -5.96 15.79
N ARG A 67 -3.91 -5.55 15.98
CA ARG A 67 -3.40 -4.25 15.55
C ARG A 67 -2.56 -4.28 14.28
N LEU A 68 -1.70 -5.30 14.11
CA LEU A 68 -0.72 -5.37 13.02
C LEU A 68 -0.76 -6.74 12.36
N GLY A 69 -0.65 -6.78 11.01
CA GLY A 69 -0.56 -7.99 10.23
C GLY A 69 -1.64 -8.12 9.16
N TYR A 70 -1.34 -8.92 8.12
CA TYR A 70 -2.28 -9.30 7.10
C TYR A 70 -3.31 -10.28 7.68
N ARG A 71 -4.58 -9.87 7.71
CA ARG A 71 -5.66 -10.62 8.40
C ARG A 71 -6.47 -11.40 7.39
N PHE A 72 -6.34 -12.70 7.50
CA PHE A 72 -7.17 -13.63 6.77
C PHE A 72 -7.63 -14.77 7.68
N TRP A 73 -8.90 -15.17 7.58
CA TRP A 73 -9.51 -16.13 8.51
C TRP A 73 -8.76 -17.45 8.65
N TRP A 74 -8.31 -18.02 7.53
CA TRP A 74 -7.53 -19.27 7.57
C TRP A 74 -6.13 -19.06 8.15
N GLY A 75 -5.53 -17.92 7.90
CA GLY A 75 -4.24 -17.55 8.47
C GLY A 75 -4.27 -17.33 9.99
N MET A 76 -5.44 -17.07 10.56
CA MET A 76 -5.59 -16.83 12.01
C MET A 76 -5.88 -18.10 12.82
N GLY A 77 -6.08 -19.26 12.16
CA GLY A 77 -6.45 -20.52 12.81
C GLY A 77 -5.35 -21.13 13.68
N SER A 78 -4.08 -20.83 13.42
CA SER A 78 -2.92 -21.26 14.23
C SER A 78 -1.76 -20.29 14.13
N VAL A 79 -0.83 -20.35 15.10
CA VAL A 79 0.38 -19.51 15.09
C VAL A 79 1.24 -19.80 13.85
N GLU A 80 1.32 -21.08 13.43
CA GLU A 80 2.05 -21.47 12.23
C GLU A 80 1.42 -20.90 10.95
N ALA A 81 0.10 -21.02 10.80
CA ALA A 81 -0.63 -20.46 9.66
C ALA A 81 -0.50 -18.93 9.63
N TRP A 82 -0.56 -18.28 10.78
CA TRP A 82 -0.37 -16.84 10.91
C TRP A 82 1.02 -16.40 10.42
N GLN A 83 2.07 -17.02 10.96
CA GLN A 83 3.45 -16.68 10.59
C GLN A 83 3.73 -16.94 9.10
N PHE A 84 3.20 -18.03 8.55
CA PHE A 84 3.27 -18.32 7.12
C PHE A 84 2.60 -17.22 6.30
N THR A 85 1.36 -16.83 6.65
CA THR A 85 0.60 -15.80 5.96
C THR A 85 1.34 -14.46 5.96
N GLN A 86 1.87 -14.03 7.12
CA GLN A 86 2.62 -12.78 7.22
C GLN A 86 3.88 -12.78 6.34
N ARG A 87 4.61 -13.90 6.30
CA ARG A 87 5.82 -14.00 5.49
C ARG A 87 5.51 -14.02 3.99
N VAL A 88 4.50 -14.78 3.57
CA VAL A 88 4.07 -14.81 2.17
C VAL A 88 3.58 -13.43 1.73
N ALA A 89 2.73 -12.78 2.54
CA ALA A 89 2.29 -11.42 2.28
C ALA A 89 3.48 -10.45 2.22
N GLY A 90 4.42 -10.54 3.15
CA GLY A 90 5.60 -9.68 3.18
C GLY A 90 6.44 -9.79 1.91
N ILE A 91 6.76 -11.01 1.47
CA ILE A 91 7.55 -11.24 0.25
C ILE A 91 6.81 -10.74 -0.98
N LEU A 92 5.54 -11.11 -1.15
CA LEU A 92 4.76 -10.76 -2.33
C LEU A 92 4.49 -9.24 -2.41
N TRP A 93 4.17 -8.60 -1.29
CA TRP A 93 3.98 -7.15 -1.23
C TRP A 93 5.29 -6.40 -1.49
N SER A 94 6.43 -6.88 -0.98
CA SER A 94 7.73 -6.26 -1.26
C SER A 94 8.07 -6.34 -2.74
N CYS A 95 7.92 -7.50 -3.36
CA CYS A 95 8.21 -7.69 -4.77
C CYS A 95 7.27 -6.86 -5.66
N MET A 96 5.97 -6.88 -5.38
CA MET A 96 4.98 -6.13 -6.15
C MET A 96 5.16 -4.63 -5.95
N GLY A 97 5.32 -4.17 -4.70
CA GLY A 97 5.52 -2.77 -4.37
C GLY A 97 6.79 -2.21 -5.01
N PHE A 98 7.88 -2.98 -5.03
CA PHE A 98 9.11 -2.60 -5.71
C PHE A 98 8.93 -2.46 -7.23
N LEU A 99 8.30 -3.46 -7.85
CA LEU A 99 8.04 -3.45 -9.30
C LEU A 99 7.12 -2.29 -9.69
N LEU A 100 6.01 -2.11 -8.97
CA LEU A 100 5.08 -1.02 -9.22
C LEU A 100 5.73 0.34 -8.99
N SER A 101 6.57 0.50 -7.97
CA SER A 101 7.29 1.76 -7.72
C SER A 101 8.18 2.15 -8.91
N ILE A 102 8.88 1.19 -9.52
CA ILE A 102 9.69 1.46 -10.71
C ILE A 102 8.80 1.86 -11.89
N ILE A 103 7.72 1.12 -12.15
CA ILE A 103 6.79 1.41 -13.25
C ILE A 103 6.19 2.82 -13.08
N MET A 104 5.73 3.14 -11.86
CA MET A 104 5.09 4.44 -11.59
C MET A 104 6.09 5.59 -11.63
N LEU A 105 7.35 5.39 -11.27
CA LEU A 105 8.40 6.38 -11.46
C LEU A 105 8.62 6.70 -12.95
N LEU A 106 8.59 5.68 -13.82
CA LEU A 106 8.71 5.88 -15.26
C LEU A 106 7.48 6.63 -15.81
N VAL A 107 6.28 6.29 -15.37
CA VAL A 107 5.03 6.99 -15.76
C VAL A 107 5.08 8.45 -15.31
N CYS A 108 5.50 8.71 -14.07
CA CYS A 108 5.64 10.07 -13.54
C CYS A 108 6.65 10.92 -14.30
N GLY A 109 7.66 10.29 -14.92
CA GLY A 109 8.63 10.98 -15.80
C GLY A 109 7.99 11.55 -17.07
N GLY A 110 6.86 10.99 -17.51
CA GLY A 110 6.10 11.48 -18.66
C GLY A 110 5.07 12.57 -18.34
N PHE A 111 4.85 12.91 -17.08
CA PHE A 111 3.90 13.94 -16.69
C PHE A 111 4.43 15.34 -17.03
N SER A 112 3.63 16.11 -17.78
CA SER A 112 3.94 17.48 -18.18
C SER A 112 2.83 18.44 -17.71
N PRO A 113 3.15 19.61 -17.14
CA PRO A 113 2.16 20.57 -16.69
C PRO A 113 1.37 21.20 -17.84
N THR A 114 1.81 21.05 -19.10
CA THR A 114 1.10 21.56 -20.28
C THR A 114 -0.17 20.80 -20.59
N ASP A 115 -0.22 19.50 -20.23
CA ASP A 115 -1.32 18.59 -20.56
C ASP A 115 -2.07 18.14 -19.28
N GLY A 116 -2.50 19.10 -18.48
CA GLY A 116 -3.04 18.87 -17.13
C GLY A 116 -4.22 17.88 -17.09
N LEU A 117 -5.11 17.89 -18.09
CA LEU A 117 -6.26 16.98 -18.12
C LEU A 117 -5.83 15.55 -18.42
N ASP A 118 -4.95 15.37 -19.39
CA ASP A 118 -4.40 14.05 -19.76
C ASP A 118 -3.56 13.45 -18.64
N MET A 119 -2.82 14.28 -17.94
CA MET A 119 -2.04 13.88 -16.77
C MET A 119 -2.95 13.37 -15.65
N VAL A 120 -4.02 14.08 -15.29
CA VAL A 120 -4.98 13.66 -14.26
C VAL A 120 -5.69 12.38 -14.67
N SER A 121 -6.10 12.26 -15.94
CA SER A 121 -6.71 11.05 -16.49
C SER A 121 -5.77 9.85 -16.42
N THR A 122 -4.50 10.04 -16.79
CA THR A 122 -3.48 9.01 -16.72
C THR A 122 -3.21 8.59 -15.26
N ALA A 123 -3.07 9.55 -14.35
CA ALA A 123 -2.91 9.28 -12.93
C ALA A 123 -4.09 8.49 -12.37
N GLY A 124 -5.33 8.88 -12.70
CA GLY A 124 -6.54 8.17 -12.29
C GLY A 124 -6.57 6.72 -12.81
N THR A 125 -6.18 6.51 -14.07
CA THR A 125 -6.08 5.17 -14.66
C THR A 125 -5.03 4.32 -13.97
N CYS A 126 -3.86 4.89 -13.65
CA CYS A 126 -2.81 4.21 -12.89
C CYS A 126 -3.31 3.77 -11.51
N LEU A 127 -3.98 4.65 -10.75
CA LEU A 127 -4.55 4.33 -9.44
C LEU A 127 -5.57 3.19 -9.50
N ILE A 128 -6.41 3.14 -10.55
CA ILE A 128 -7.35 2.04 -10.74
C ILE A 128 -6.61 0.72 -10.97
N TRP A 129 -5.60 0.71 -11.84
CA TRP A 129 -4.79 -0.49 -12.08
C TRP A 129 -4.00 -0.93 -10.86
N GLU A 130 -3.45 -0.01 -10.08
CA GLU A 130 -2.82 -0.32 -8.79
C GLU A 130 -3.79 -1.03 -7.85
N LEU A 131 -5.00 -0.48 -7.69
CA LEU A 131 -6.03 -1.08 -6.84
C LEU A 131 -6.39 -2.49 -7.28
N VAL A 132 -6.56 -2.71 -8.59
CA VAL A 132 -6.86 -4.04 -9.17
C VAL A 132 -5.71 -5.01 -8.93
N LEU A 133 -4.47 -4.60 -9.15
CA LEU A 133 -3.29 -5.44 -8.94
C LEU A 133 -3.09 -5.80 -7.47
N ILE A 134 -3.25 -4.83 -6.57
CA ILE A 134 -3.15 -5.03 -5.11
C ILE A 134 -4.26 -5.97 -4.63
N GLY A 135 -5.50 -5.73 -5.06
CA GLY A 135 -6.64 -6.59 -4.72
C GLY A 135 -6.43 -8.03 -5.23
N GLY A 136 -5.98 -8.17 -6.48
CA GLY A 136 -5.63 -9.47 -7.07
C GLY A 136 -4.51 -10.18 -6.30
N LEU A 137 -3.49 -9.45 -5.86
CA LEU A 137 -2.41 -10.00 -5.04
C LEU A 137 -2.90 -10.45 -3.66
N CYS A 138 -3.78 -9.71 -3.01
CA CYS A 138 -4.41 -10.12 -1.76
C CYS A 138 -5.20 -11.41 -1.94
N LEU A 139 -6.04 -11.51 -2.98
CA LEU A 139 -6.76 -12.74 -3.30
C LEU A 139 -5.81 -13.91 -3.57
N PHE A 140 -4.70 -13.68 -4.26
CA PHE A 140 -3.69 -14.70 -4.50
C PHE A 140 -3.06 -15.19 -3.19
N ILE A 141 -2.72 -14.30 -2.27
CA ILE A 141 -2.20 -14.66 -0.93
C ILE A 141 -3.23 -15.53 -0.20
N ASP A 142 -4.50 -15.13 -0.21
CA ASP A 142 -5.58 -15.85 0.45
C ASP A 142 -5.73 -17.27 -0.12
N VAL A 143 -5.69 -17.42 -1.44
CA VAL A 143 -5.72 -18.74 -2.11
C VAL A 143 -4.54 -19.60 -1.70
N VAL A 144 -3.31 -19.05 -1.67
CA VAL A 144 -2.11 -19.78 -1.24
C VAL A 144 -2.26 -20.29 0.20
N VAL A 145 -2.81 -19.47 1.09
CA VAL A 145 -3.04 -19.85 2.49
C VAL A 145 -4.13 -20.93 2.60
N ILE A 146 -5.25 -20.80 1.88
CA ILE A 146 -6.34 -21.80 1.85
C ILE A 146 -5.85 -23.15 1.34
N LEU A 147 -5.02 -23.16 0.31
CA LEU A 147 -4.47 -24.39 -0.24
C LEU A 147 -3.56 -25.12 0.75
N ARG A 148 -2.83 -24.37 1.58
CA ARG A 148 -1.82 -24.92 2.49
C ARG A 148 -2.37 -25.25 3.88
N TYR A 149 -3.34 -24.51 4.38
CA TYR A 149 -3.90 -24.67 5.72
C TYR A 149 -5.41 -24.93 5.66
N ASP A 150 -5.91 -25.66 6.66
CA ASP A 150 -7.33 -25.84 6.88
C ASP A 150 -7.88 -24.68 7.74
N ARG A 151 -9.20 -24.54 7.80
CA ARG A 151 -9.90 -23.50 8.59
C ARG A 151 -9.52 -23.50 10.07
N LYS A 152 -9.08 -24.65 10.59
CA LYS A 152 -8.57 -24.81 11.95
C LYS A 152 -7.07 -24.49 12.10
N GLY A 153 -6.41 -24.05 11.01
CA GLY A 153 -4.98 -23.76 10.98
C GLY A 153 -4.08 -24.99 10.92
N ASN A 154 -4.62 -26.17 10.65
CA ASN A 154 -3.83 -27.40 10.47
C ASN A 154 -3.26 -27.45 9.05
N ARG A 155 -2.00 -27.87 8.91
CA ARG A 155 -1.33 -28.04 7.62
C ARG A 155 -1.97 -29.20 6.84
N ARG A 156 -2.37 -28.97 5.61
CA ARG A 156 -2.89 -30.00 4.72
C ARG A 156 -1.76 -30.90 4.20
N PRO A 157 -1.87 -32.24 4.25
CA PRO A 157 -0.75 -33.15 3.96
C PRO A 157 -0.37 -33.28 2.48
N LYS A 158 -1.18 -32.76 1.56
CA LYS A 158 -0.96 -32.90 0.10
C LYS A 158 -1.26 -31.59 -0.63
N VAL A 159 -0.26 -30.73 -0.76
CA VAL A 159 -0.32 -29.62 -1.72
C VAL A 159 0.85 -29.77 -2.68
N ALA A 160 0.56 -29.86 -3.97
CA ALA A 160 1.55 -30.01 -5.05
C ALA A 160 2.51 -28.79 -5.14
N PHE A 161 2.17 -27.68 -4.51
CA PHE A 161 2.99 -26.48 -4.49
C PHE A 161 3.74 -26.38 -3.16
N THR A 162 4.88 -27.03 -3.11
CA THR A 162 5.79 -26.95 -1.93
C THR A 162 6.76 -25.80 -2.15
N ILE A 163 6.50 -24.65 -1.55
CA ILE A 163 7.56 -23.65 -1.37
C ILE A 163 8.62 -24.34 -0.48
N PRO A 164 9.90 -24.40 -0.92
CA PRO A 164 10.94 -25.07 -0.16
C PRO A 164 10.99 -24.54 1.28
N ASP A 165 10.93 -25.42 2.26
CA ASP A 165 10.93 -25.07 3.70
C ASP A 165 12.16 -24.21 4.09
N LYS A 166 13.21 -24.23 3.27
CA LYS A 166 14.42 -23.43 3.43
C LYS A 166 14.16 -21.91 3.40
N PHE A 167 13.15 -21.45 2.63
CA PHE A 167 12.74 -20.04 2.61
C PHE A 167 11.76 -19.68 3.74
N LEU A 168 11.17 -20.69 4.37
CA LEU A 168 10.15 -20.57 5.40
C LEU A 168 10.66 -21.00 6.78
N SER A 169 11.94 -21.36 6.89
CA SER A 169 12.53 -21.76 8.18
C SER A 169 12.56 -20.58 9.14
N PHE A 170 11.64 -20.59 10.09
CA PHE A 170 11.69 -19.70 11.24
C PHE A 170 12.83 -20.16 12.15
N PRO A 171 13.59 -19.24 12.78
CA PRO A 171 14.42 -19.62 13.91
C PRO A 171 13.49 -20.27 14.94
N LYS A 172 13.72 -21.55 15.24
CA LYS A 172 12.96 -22.27 16.26
C LYS A 172 12.89 -21.41 17.52
N PRO A 173 11.69 -21.19 18.11
CA PRO A 173 11.61 -20.52 19.39
C PRO A 173 12.57 -21.22 20.37
N ARG A 174 13.45 -20.46 20.98
CA ARG A 174 14.29 -21.01 22.06
C ARG A 174 13.35 -21.68 23.04
N ALA A 175 13.48 -22.99 23.20
CA ALA A 175 12.75 -23.72 24.23
C ALA A 175 12.94 -22.97 25.55
N LYS A 176 11.84 -22.53 26.17
CA LYS A 176 11.91 -21.97 27.51
C LYS A 176 12.66 -23.00 28.37
N LYS A 177 13.79 -22.59 28.94
CA LYS A 177 14.48 -23.43 29.94
C LYS A 177 13.41 -23.92 30.93
N PRO A 178 13.36 -25.20 31.26
CA PRO A 178 12.50 -25.69 32.32
C PRO A 178 12.70 -24.78 33.54
N GLN A 179 11.63 -24.15 34.01
CA GLN A 179 11.70 -23.45 35.30
C GLN A 179 12.14 -24.46 36.32
N ALA A 180 13.26 -24.16 37.00
CA ALA A 180 13.70 -24.96 38.14
C ALA A 180 12.50 -25.13 39.09
N PRO A 181 12.27 -26.33 39.65
CA PRO A 181 11.21 -26.53 40.60
C PRO A 181 11.33 -25.50 41.71
N GLN A 182 10.28 -24.72 41.91
CA GLN A 182 10.20 -23.81 43.07
C GLN A 182 10.37 -24.66 44.30
N SER A 183 11.40 -24.35 45.07
CA SER A 183 11.59 -24.97 46.40
C SER A 183 10.32 -24.74 47.23
N PRO A 184 9.80 -25.78 47.89
CA PRO A 184 8.66 -25.61 48.78
C PRO A 184 9.01 -24.61 49.87
N ASP A 185 8.12 -23.62 50.05
CA ASP A 185 8.24 -22.61 51.09
C ASP A 185 8.46 -23.28 52.44
N LEU A 186 9.62 -23.01 53.06
CA LEU A 186 9.90 -23.35 54.44
C LEU A 186 8.96 -22.54 55.34
N PRO A 187 8.23 -23.16 56.27
CA PRO A 187 7.38 -22.43 57.19
C PRO A 187 8.27 -21.53 58.06
N GLN A 188 7.97 -20.25 58.07
CA GLN A 188 8.57 -19.28 58.98
C GLN A 188 8.09 -19.63 60.40
N GLN A 189 9.04 -19.95 61.24
CA GLN A 189 8.86 -20.03 62.70
C GLN A 189 9.04 -18.63 63.31
#